data_eae469bd1a062035c6d65b4acdc24358
#
_entry.id   eae469bd1a062035c6d65b4acdc24358
#
_cell.length_a   1.000
_cell.length_b   1.000
_cell.length_c   1.000
_cell.angle_alpha   90.00
_cell.angle_beta   90.00
_cell.angle_gamma   90.00
#
_symmetry.space_group_name_H-M   'P 1'
#
loop_
_entity.id
_entity.type
_entity.pdbx_description
1 polymer ?
#
loop_
_entity_poly.entity_id
_entity_poly.type
_entity_poly.pdbx_seq_one_letter_code
_entity_poly.pdbx_strand_id
1 'polypeptide(L)'
;MKKTILSVALATAVSSTLPVFADAAEQKTAPVSTTIQQTVLNKAAEGKAGTTASPNVNVNFDALGIANAIVNAVNANANRSGFVKGVMESTFYAAGARYNVMVFNLSQNYQDRLSGVKTFATVQYGKVVYGIWVFESGTFKNNGDGGWDNWAFRGWFDRQDKFVTFRRP
;
A
#
# COMPACT_ATOMS: atom_id res chain seq x y z
N MET A 1 -27.68 27.34 -77.91
CA MET A 1 -28.25 27.46 -76.55
C MET A 1 -27.65 26.38 -75.65
N LYS A 2 -26.64 26.73 -74.87
CA LYS A 2 -25.92 25.80 -74.01
C LYS A 2 -26.36 26.04 -72.58
N LYS A 3 -26.95 25.03 -71.94
CA LYS A 3 -27.36 25.09 -70.57
C LYS A 3 -26.22 24.48 -69.74
N THR A 4 -25.63 25.30 -68.88
CA THR A 4 -24.60 24.90 -67.93
C THR A 4 -25.29 24.39 -66.68
N ILE A 5 -25.03 23.13 -66.29
CA ILE A 5 -25.50 22.56 -65.05
C ILE A 5 -24.36 22.66 -64.04
N LEU A 6 -24.61 23.39 -62.98
CA LEU A 6 -23.68 23.55 -61.82
C LEU A 6 -23.89 22.40 -60.85
N SER A 7 -22.93 21.51 -60.81
CA SER A 7 -22.93 20.43 -59.81
C SER A 7 -22.25 20.90 -58.51
N VAL A 8 -23.02 20.99 -57.44
CA VAL A 8 -22.50 21.22 -56.08
C VAL A 8 -22.07 19.88 -55.49
N ALA A 9 -20.78 19.70 -55.33
CA ALA A 9 -20.24 18.54 -54.58
C ALA A 9 -20.25 18.87 -53.11
N LEU A 10 -21.07 18.15 -52.33
CA LEU A 10 -21.09 18.17 -50.87
C LEU A 10 -20.03 17.22 -50.37
N ALA A 11 -18.90 17.76 -49.90
CA ALA A 11 -17.86 16.98 -49.22
C ALA A 11 -18.24 16.76 -47.75
N THR A 12 -18.70 15.57 -47.42
CA THR A 12 -18.86 15.15 -46.05
C THR A 12 -17.48 14.72 -45.49
N ALA A 13 -16.88 15.56 -44.69
CA ALA A 13 -15.71 15.21 -43.92
C ALA A 13 -16.12 14.28 -42.75
N VAL A 14 -15.82 12.99 -42.89
CA VAL A 14 -15.90 12.04 -41.79
C VAL A 14 -14.65 12.23 -40.95
N SER A 15 -14.76 12.99 -39.88
CA SER A 15 -13.73 13.03 -38.85
C SER A 15 -13.77 11.73 -38.02
N SER A 16 -12.92 10.79 -38.37
CA SER A 16 -12.63 9.63 -37.51
C SER A 16 -11.85 10.10 -36.28
N THR A 17 -12.57 10.31 -35.18
CA THR A 17 -11.95 10.45 -33.88
C THR A 17 -11.48 9.08 -33.45
N LEU A 18 -10.19 8.81 -33.60
CA LEU A 18 -9.54 7.71 -32.93
C LEU A 18 -9.63 7.95 -31.40
N PRO A 19 -10.03 6.95 -30.59
CA PRO A 19 -9.92 7.10 -29.15
C PRO A 19 -8.43 7.16 -28.82
N VAL A 20 -7.99 8.32 -28.34
CA VAL A 20 -6.73 8.46 -27.65
C VAL A 20 -6.90 7.65 -26.37
N PHE A 21 -6.32 6.47 -26.32
CA PHE A 21 -6.07 5.80 -25.06
C PHE A 21 -5.06 6.67 -24.33
N ALA A 22 -5.56 7.56 -23.47
CA ALA A 22 -4.74 8.19 -22.47
C ALA A 22 -4.17 7.05 -21.61
N ASP A 23 -2.88 6.84 -21.74
CA ASP A 23 -2.09 6.02 -20.83
C ASP A 23 -2.22 6.71 -19.47
N ALA A 24 -3.23 6.26 -18.68
CA ALA A 24 -3.41 6.74 -17.34
C ALA A 24 -2.21 6.24 -16.56
N ALA A 25 -1.22 7.10 -16.40
CA ALA A 25 -0.18 6.92 -15.41
C ALA A 25 -0.90 6.53 -14.10
N GLU A 26 -0.74 5.28 -13.69
CA GLU A 26 -1.42 4.68 -12.55
C GLU A 26 -0.95 5.42 -11.30
N GLN A 27 -1.78 6.38 -10.90
CA GLN A 27 -1.52 7.25 -9.77
C GLN A 27 -1.49 6.35 -8.53
N LYS A 28 -0.35 6.35 -7.84
CA LYS A 28 -0.13 5.75 -6.53
C LYS A 28 -1.26 6.16 -5.59
N THR A 29 -2.35 5.40 -5.58
CA THR A 29 -3.46 5.62 -4.66
C THR A 29 -3.07 5.07 -3.30
N ALA A 30 -2.49 5.94 -2.48
CA ALA A 30 -2.52 5.71 -1.04
C ALA A 30 -4.00 5.61 -0.61
N PRO A 31 -4.37 4.68 0.26
CA PRO A 31 -5.74 4.62 0.75
C PRO A 31 -6.12 5.95 1.38
N VAL A 32 -7.35 6.39 1.12
CA VAL A 32 -7.90 7.66 1.61
C VAL A 32 -7.67 7.76 3.12
N SER A 33 -6.86 8.72 3.53
CA SER A 33 -6.55 8.99 4.93
C SER A 33 -7.81 9.47 5.63
N THR A 34 -8.43 8.60 6.42
CA THR A 34 -9.33 9.04 7.49
C THR A 34 -8.44 9.27 8.71
N THR A 35 -8.22 10.52 9.05
CA THR A 35 -7.46 10.91 10.24
C THR A 35 -8.19 10.41 11.48
N ILE A 36 -7.81 9.25 11.99
CA ILE A 36 -8.22 8.81 13.31
C ILE A 36 -7.24 9.46 14.27
N GLN A 37 -7.78 10.26 15.17
CA GLN A 37 -7.06 11.16 16.05
C GLN A 37 -5.93 10.45 16.82
N GLN A 38 -4.76 11.05 16.79
CA GLN A 38 -3.51 10.69 17.49
C GLN A 38 -3.63 10.49 19.02
N THR A 39 -4.78 10.75 19.60
CA THR A 39 -4.99 10.80 21.06
C THR A 39 -4.85 9.43 21.75
N VAL A 40 -5.02 8.33 21.03
CA VAL A 40 -4.94 6.98 21.61
C VAL A 40 -3.50 6.45 21.63
N LEU A 41 -2.65 6.91 20.70
CA LEU A 41 -1.26 6.45 20.60
C LEU A 41 -0.35 7.08 21.68
N ASN A 42 -0.60 8.32 22.07
CA ASN A 42 0.26 9.00 23.04
C ASN A 42 0.11 8.44 24.48
N LYS A 43 -1.00 7.77 24.80
CA LYS A 43 -1.22 7.19 26.13
C LYS A 43 -0.50 5.85 26.35
N ALA A 44 -0.13 5.15 25.27
CA ALA A 44 0.63 3.89 25.36
C ALA A 44 2.15 4.11 25.47
N ALA A 45 2.64 5.33 25.18
CA ALA A 45 4.05 5.69 25.18
C ALA A 45 4.57 6.14 26.57
N GLU A 46 3.70 6.35 27.57
CA GLU A 46 4.10 6.84 28.89
C GLU A 46 4.65 5.79 29.86
N GLY A 47 4.85 4.58 29.41
CA GLY A 47 5.30 3.48 30.27
C GLY A 47 6.64 2.86 29.92
N LYS A 48 7.73 3.62 29.84
CA LYS A 48 9.10 3.25 30.24
C LYS A 48 10.11 4.25 29.68
N ALA A 49 10.73 5.01 30.57
CA ALA A 49 11.87 5.84 30.26
C ALA A 49 13.08 4.96 29.89
N GLY A 50 13.33 4.86 28.61
CA GLY A 50 14.55 4.34 28.03
C GLY A 50 14.75 5.11 26.74
N THR A 51 15.79 5.94 26.66
CA THR A 51 16.16 6.78 25.53
C THR A 51 16.57 5.94 24.31
N THR A 52 15.60 5.33 23.66
CA THR A 52 15.68 4.86 22.28
C THR A 52 14.61 5.63 21.53
N ALA A 53 15.00 6.32 20.46
CA ALA A 53 14.08 7.03 19.59
C ALA A 53 12.97 6.06 19.17
N SER A 54 11.82 6.18 19.80
CA SER A 54 10.65 5.36 19.44
C SER A 54 10.31 5.64 17.99
N PRO A 55 10.21 4.63 17.15
CA PRO A 55 9.80 4.85 15.77
C PRO A 55 8.41 5.48 15.76
N ASN A 56 8.25 6.52 14.96
CA ASN A 56 6.99 7.22 14.84
C ASN A 56 6.01 6.36 14.05
N VAL A 57 4.96 5.88 14.70
CA VAL A 57 3.89 5.09 14.10
C VAL A 57 2.71 5.99 13.82
N ASN A 58 2.29 6.05 12.55
CA ASN A 58 1.10 6.74 12.11
C ASN A 58 0.07 5.71 11.62
N VAL A 59 -1.04 5.56 12.33
CA VAL A 59 -2.15 4.67 11.94
C VAL A 59 -3.13 5.47 11.10
N ASN A 60 -3.16 5.17 9.82
CA ASN A 60 -4.01 5.85 8.85
C ASN A 60 -5.43 5.27 8.84
N PHE A 61 -5.56 3.97 9.06
CA PHE A 61 -6.83 3.26 9.12
C PHE A 61 -6.68 1.97 9.94
N ASP A 62 -7.60 1.70 10.86
CA ASP A 62 -7.56 0.51 11.72
C ASP A 62 -8.96 0.01 12.08
N ALA A 63 -9.59 -0.73 11.19
CA ALA A 63 -10.88 -1.37 11.42
C ALA A 63 -10.80 -2.57 12.38
N LEU A 64 -9.59 -3.11 12.62
CA LEU A 64 -9.39 -4.28 13.48
C LEU A 64 -9.02 -3.91 14.92
N GLY A 65 -8.69 -2.65 15.20
CA GLY A 65 -8.24 -2.22 16.52
C GLY A 65 -6.86 -2.78 16.93
N ILE A 66 -5.97 -3.01 15.96
CA ILE A 66 -4.64 -3.63 16.18
C ILE A 66 -3.49 -2.62 16.24
N ALA A 67 -3.79 -1.34 16.24
CA ALA A 67 -2.79 -0.26 16.29
C ALA A 67 -1.76 -0.45 17.41
N ASN A 68 -2.21 -0.79 18.61
CA ASN A 68 -1.32 -1.04 19.76
C ASN A 68 -0.38 -2.24 19.54
N ALA A 69 -0.85 -3.29 18.87
CA ALA A 69 -0.01 -4.44 18.55
C ALA A 69 1.08 -4.07 17.54
N ILE A 70 0.77 -3.20 16.56
CA ILE A 70 1.76 -2.67 15.63
C ILE A 70 2.81 -1.85 16.37
N VAL A 71 2.39 -0.93 17.26
CA VAL A 71 3.31 -0.12 18.07
C VAL A 71 4.22 -1.00 18.92
N ASN A 72 3.68 -2.02 19.59
CA ASN A 72 4.45 -2.95 20.40
C ASN A 72 5.46 -3.75 19.56
N ALA A 73 5.04 -4.21 18.37
CA ALA A 73 5.92 -4.91 17.44
C ALA A 73 7.09 -4.05 16.97
N VAL A 74 6.82 -2.80 16.67
CA VAL A 74 7.83 -1.82 16.25
C VAL A 74 8.85 -1.57 17.36
N ASN A 75 8.40 -1.41 18.60
CA ASN A 75 9.26 -1.18 19.77
C ASN A 75 10.09 -2.40 20.17
N ALA A 76 9.62 -3.61 19.86
CA ALA A 76 10.28 -4.86 20.25
C ALA A 76 11.47 -5.25 19.35
N ASN A 77 11.66 -4.61 18.20
CA ASN A 77 12.65 -5.04 17.21
C ASN A 77 13.86 -4.10 17.15
N ALA A 78 15.05 -4.64 17.38
CA ALA A 78 16.28 -3.86 17.55
C ALA A 78 17.07 -3.63 16.24
N ASN A 79 16.83 -4.40 15.18
CA ASN A 79 17.54 -4.27 13.89
C ASN A 79 16.56 -4.25 12.72
N ARG A 80 17.00 -3.73 11.58
CA ARG A 80 16.12 -3.49 10.41
C ARG A 80 15.48 -4.77 9.85
N SER A 81 16.20 -5.84 9.77
CA SER A 81 15.67 -7.11 9.25
C SER A 81 14.75 -7.80 10.25
N GLY A 82 15.14 -7.80 11.50
CA GLY A 82 14.28 -8.25 12.60
C GLY A 82 13.02 -7.39 12.69
N PHE A 83 13.15 -6.08 12.49
CA PHE A 83 12.04 -5.14 12.48
C PHE A 83 10.96 -5.52 11.45
N VAL A 84 11.30 -5.65 10.17
CA VAL A 84 10.33 -5.93 9.10
C VAL A 84 9.60 -7.25 9.33
N LYS A 85 10.36 -8.30 9.68
CA LYS A 85 9.80 -9.62 9.98
C LYS A 85 8.96 -9.61 11.25
N GLY A 86 9.45 -9.03 12.33
CA GLY A 86 8.76 -8.98 13.62
C GLY A 86 7.46 -8.20 13.55
N VAL A 87 7.45 -7.06 12.87
CA VAL A 87 6.23 -6.27 12.64
C VAL A 87 5.23 -7.07 11.80
N MET A 88 5.66 -7.73 10.73
CA MET A 88 4.80 -8.57 9.89
C MET A 88 4.17 -9.70 10.70
N GLU A 89 4.96 -10.46 11.47
CA GLU A 89 4.49 -11.58 12.28
C GLU A 89 3.50 -11.13 13.35
N SER A 90 3.87 -10.11 14.14
CA SER A 90 3.02 -9.58 15.20
C SER A 90 1.71 -9.03 14.67
N THR A 91 1.74 -8.33 13.53
CA THR A 91 0.55 -7.79 12.87
C THR A 91 -0.35 -8.93 12.38
N PHE A 92 0.21 -9.99 11.81
CA PHE A 92 -0.54 -11.15 11.33
C PHE A 92 -1.30 -11.83 12.48
N TYR A 93 -0.65 -12.09 13.61
CA TYR A 93 -1.30 -12.70 14.75
C TYR A 93 -2.29 -11.76 15.45
N ALA A 94 -1.98 -10.47 15.56
CA ALA A 94 -2.92 -9.48 16.09
C ALA A 94 -4.21 -9.37 15.25
N ALA A 95 -4.08 -9.57 13.93
CA ALA A 95 -5.24 -9.65 13.01
C ALA A 95 -5.98 -10.99 13.08
N GLY A 96 -5.68 -11.83 14.08
CA GLY A 96 -6.29 -13.13 14.30
C GLY A 96 -5.89 -14.19 13.28
N ALA A 97 -4.76 -14.00 12.58
CA ALA A 97 -4.28 -14.89 11.52
C ALA A 97 -5.35 -15.18 10.45
N ARG A 98 -6.18 -14.18 10.11
CA ARG A 98 -7.32 -14.29 9.18
C ARG A 98 -7.23 -13.34 7.98
N TYR A 99 -6.16 -12.57 7.88
CA TYR A 99 -5.94 -11.59 6.83
C TYR A 99 -4.52 -11.68 6.30
N ASN A 100 -4.32 -11.27 5.08
CA ASN A 100 -2.99 -11.10 4.54
C ASN A 100 -2.33 -9.85 5.13
N VAL A 101 -1.02 -9.91 5.32
CA VAL A 101 -0.22 -8.80 5.82
C VAL A 101 0.92 -8.53 4.85
N MET A 102 1.16 -7.25 4.57
CA MET A 102 2.33 -6.76 3.85
C MET A 102 3.01 -5.67 4.66
N VAL A 103 4.33 -5.77 4.80
CA VAL A 103 5.21 -4.69 5.30
C VAL A 103 6.19 -4.36 4.19
N PHE A 104 6.29 -3.08 3.82
CA PHE A 104 7.08 -2.66 2.68
C PHE A 104 7.77 -1.31 2.91
N ASN A 105 9.02 -1.20 2.48
CA ASN A 105 9.80 0.04 2.48
C ASN A 105 9.26 1.01 1.42
N LEU A 106 8.59 2.07 1.87
CA LEU A 106 7.95 3.07 1.02
C LEU A 106 8.92 3.97 0.26
N SER A 107 10.23 3.89 0.56
CA SER A 107 11.25 4.61 -0.22
C SER A 107 11.53 3.94 -1.57
N GLN A 108 10.95 2.76 -1.81
CA GLN A 108 11.09 2.01 -3.06
C GLN A 108 9.84 2.13 -3.92
N ASN A 109 10.02 1.91 -5.22
CA ASN A 109 8.89 1.86 -6.14
C ASN A 109 8.12 0.55 -5.99
N TYR A 110 6.80 0.64 -6.02
CA TYR A 110 5.90 -0.51 -5.98
C TYR A 110 4.59 -0.22 -6.70
N GLN A 111 3.84 -1.28 -6.97
CA GLN A 111 2.46 -1.22 -7.44
C GLN A 111 1.63 -2.13 -6.55
N ASP A 112 0.52 -1.64 -6.07
CA ASP A 112 -0.41 -2.39 -5.25
C ASP A 112 -1.84 -2.28 -5.79
N ARG A 113 -2.55 -3.41 -5.73
CA ARG A 113 -4.00 -3.53 -5.99
C ARG A 113 -4.59 -4.37 -4.88
N LEU A 114 -4.59 -3.83 -3.67
CA LEU A 114 -5.06 -4.52 -2.49
C LEU A 114 -6.56 -4.28 -2.30
N SER A 115 -7.29 -5.34 -2.00
CA SER A 115 -8.74 -5.32 -1.78
C SER A 115 -9.08 -5.70 -0.34
N GLY A 116 -10.10 -5.05 0.22
CA GLY A 116 -10.56 -5.30 1.57
C GLY A 116 -9.50 -4.92 2.62
N VAL A 117 -8.85 -3.77 2.47
CA VAL A 117 -7.90 -3.26 3.45
C VAL A 117 -8.62 -3.02 4.78
N LYS A 118 -8.13 -3.64 5.84
CA LYS A 118 -8.67 -3.57 7.20
C LYS A 118 -7.86 -2.66 8.11
N THR A 119 -6.55 -2.60 7.89
CA THR A 119 -5.64 -1.72 8.63
C THR A 119 -4.56 -1.23 7.68
N PHE A 120 -4.24 0.05 7.77
CA PHE A 120 -3.08 0.65 7.13
C PHE A 120 -2.38 1.57 8.10
N ALA A 121 -1.09 1.34 8.29
CA ALA A 121 -0.23 2.19 9.12
C ALA A 121 1.09 2.46 8.41
N THR A 122 1.71 3.56 8.74
CA THR A 122 3.09 3.86 8.37
C THR A 122 3.94 3.95 9.62
N VAL A 123 5.18 3.51 9.53
CA VAL A 123 6.13 3.59 10.62
C VAL A 123 7.46 4.11 10.11
N GLN A 124 8.02 5.09 10.82
CA GLN A 124 9.37 5.56 10.56
C GLN A 124 10.36 4.78 11.42
N TYR A 125 11.28 4.08 10.78
CA TYR A 125 12.36 3.37 11.42
C TYR A 125 13.70 3.93 10.92
N GLY A 126 14.35 4.74 11.73
CA GLY A 126 15.49 5.53 11.32
C GLY A 126 15.12 6.52 10.21
N LYS A 127 15.77 6.40 9.05
CA LYS A 127 15.50 7.23 7.86
C LYS A 127 14.50 6.58 6.88
N VAL A 128 14.03 5.39 7.18
CA VAL A 128 13.16 4.60 6.28
C VAL A 128 11.73 4.63 6.82
N VAL A 129 10.78 4.85 5.93
CA VAL A 129 9.36 4.73 6.22
C VAL A 129 8.84 3.42 5.65
N TYR A 130 8.18 2.62 6.48
CA TYR A 130 7.51 1.40 6.07
C TYR A 130 6.01 1.57 6.07
N GLY A 131 5.33 1.00 5.07
CA GLY A 131 3.89 0.78 5.07
C GLY A 131 3.57 -0.60 5.61
N ILE A 132 2.48 -0.69 6.36
CA ILE A 132 1.96 -1.93 6.93
C ILE A 132 0.49 -2.03 6.52
N TRP A 133 0.15 -3.05 5.75
CA TRP A 133 -1.23 -3.32 5.30
C TRP A 133 -1.72 -4.64 5.85
N VAL A 134 -2.96 -4.65 6.31
CA VAL A 134 -3.76 -5.85 6.60
C VAL A 134 -4.95 -5.84 5.67
N PHE A 135 -5.13 -6.89 4.87
CA PHE A 135 -6.09 -6.90 3.76
C PHE A 135 -6.58 -8.31 3.41
N GLU A 136 -7.63 -8.39 2.61
CA GLU A 136 -8.24 -9.68 2.24
C GLU A 136 -7.56 -10.35 1.03
N SER A 137 -7.29 -9.60 -0.03
CA SER A 137 -6.74 -10.17 -1.27
C SER A 137 -6.14 -9.08 -2.15
N GLY A 138 -5.55 -9.46 -3.28
CA GLY A 138 -5.04 -8.51 -4.26
C GLY A 138 -3.65 -8.85 -4.76
N THR A 139 -3.00 -7.87 -5.39
CA THR A 139 -1.65 -8.04 -5.93
C THR A 139 -0.72 -6.98 -5.39
N PHE A 140 0.55 -7.34 -5.27
CA PHE A 140 1.62 -6.43 -4.89
C PHE A 140 2.86 -6.72 -5.74
N LYS A 141 3.40 -5.69 -6.37
CA LYS A 141 4.64 -5.78 -7.15
C LYS A 141 5.69 -4.85 -6.53
N ASN A 142 6.80 -5.44 -6.12
CA ASN A 142 7.97 -4.70 -5.71
C ASN A 142 8.81 -4.37 -6.95
N ASN A 143 8.90 -3.10 -7.33
CA ASN A 143 9.73 -2.63 -8.44
C ASN A 143 11.14 -2.18 -7.99
N GLY A 144 11.42 -2.26 -6.69
CA GLY A 144 12.71 -1.92 -6.10
C GLY A 144 13.54 -3.15 -5.72
N ASP A 145 14.31 -3.01 -4.64
CA ASP A 145 15.13 -4.09 -4.09
C ASP A 145 14.25 -5.12 -3.36
N GLY A 146 14.39 -6.39 -3.74
CA GLY A 146 13.67 -7.53 -3.16
C GLY A 146 14.29 -8.07 -1.87
N GLY A 147 15.25 -7.37 -1.27
CA GLY A 147 15.85 -7.77 0.00
C GLY A 147 14.84 -7.89 1.12
N TRP A 148 15.02 -8.89 1.97
CA TRP A 148 14.12 -9.23 3.07
C TRP A 148 14.04 -8.18 4.20
N ASP A 149 14.92 -7.22 4.22
CA ASP A 149 14.88 -6.04 5.09
C ASP A 149 14.06 -4.88 4.48
N ASN A 150 13.61 -5.02 3.24
CA ASN A 150 12.79 -4.04 2.54
C ASN A 150 11.32 -4.44 2.49
N TRP A 151 11.02 -5.73 2.53
CA TRP A 151 9.64 -6.20 2.55
C TRP A 151 9.49 -7.57 3.22
N ALA A 152 8.35 -7.77 3.85
CA ALA A 152 7.90 -9.06 4.34
C ALA A 152 6.38 -9.15 4.18
N PHE A 153 5.88 -10.35 3.98
CA PHE A 153 4.45 -10.59 3.84
C PHE A 153 4.09 -11.98 4.36
N ARG A 154 2.86 -12.11 4.81
CA ARG A 154 2.31 -13.36 5.35
C ARG A 154 0.84 -13.47 5.02
N GLY A 155 0.36 -14.71 4.89
CA GLY A 155 -1.01 -15.04 4.56
C GLY A 155 -1.11 -16.12 3.48
N TRP A 156 -2.07 -15.97 2.58
CA TRP A 156 -2.36 -16.93 1.51
C TRP A 156 -1.97 -16.32 0.17
N PHE A 157 -0.85 -16.72 -0.38
CA PHE A 157 -0.30 -16.09 -1.57
C PHE A 157 0.40 -17.06 -2.52
N ASP A 158 0.51 -16.64 -3.78
CA ASP A 158 1.42 -17.15 -4.78
C ASP A 158 2.45 -16.05 -5.10
N ARG A 159 3.71 -16.42 -5.23
CA ARG A 159 4.79 -15.49 -5.51
C ARG A 159 5.54 -15.89 -6.78
N GLN A 160 5.76 -14.93 -7.65
CA GLN A 160 6.64 -15.04 -8.82
C GLN A 160 7.66 -13.88 -8.75
N ASP A 161 8.90 -14.19 -8.38
CA ASP A 161 9.96 -13.21 -8.16
C ASP A 161 9.52 -12.08 -7.20
N LYS A 162 9.32 -10.87 -7.71
CA LYS A 162 8.88 -9.68 -6.96
C LYS A 162 7.39 -9.37 -7.10
N PHE A 163 6.64 -10.25 -7.73
CA PHE A 163 5.18 -10.15 -7.86
C PHE A 163 4.50 -11.15 -6.94
N VAL A 164 3.57 -10.68 -6.14
CA VAL A 164 2.82 -11.49 -5.18
C VAL A 164 1.34 -11.33 -5.44
N THR A 165 0.63 -12.45 -5.57
CA THR A 165 -0.84 -12.50 -5.66
C THR A 165 -1.39 -13.08 -4.37
N PHE A 166 -2.15 -12.29 -3.64
CA PHE A 166 -2.79 -12.70 -2.40
C PHE A 166 -4.21 -13.18 -2.63
N ARG A 167 -4.55 -14.33 -2.07
CA ARG A 167 -5.89 -14.90 -2.06
C ARG A 167 -6.60 -14.59 -0.75
N ARG A 168 -7.91 -14.65 -0.74
CA ARG A 168 -8.67 -14.64 0.52
C ARG A 168 -8.33 -15.89 1.35
N PRO A 169 -8.25 -15.75 2.66
CA PRO A 169 -8.11 -16.85 3.62
C PRO A 169 -9.25 -17.86 3.47
#